data_95d319003db89474f707fdf6d71b8ef2
#
_entry.id   95d319003db89474f707fdf6d71b8ef2
#
_cell.length_a   1.000
_cell.length_b   1.000
_cell.length_c   1.000
_cell.angle_alpha   90.00
_cell.angle_beta   90.00
_cell.angle_gamma   90.00
#
_symmetry.space_group_name_H-M   'P 1'
#
loop_
_entity.id
_entity.type
_entity.pdbx_description
1 polymer ?
#
loop_
_entity_poly.entity_id
_entity_poly.type
_entity_poly.pdbx_seq_one_letter_code
_entity_poly.pdbx_strand_id
1 'polypeptide(L)'
;MCIRDRYYAADNAAITVSGGKHANDHAADIEGGVTTFDAGTGTVTFNGTADFTNGTLNLKSDTDVQTKENSPGSLDISGTAMNLTDNLAALTVEDKTTLAGSTVYFYDENNQAEKYNTADYRTITTNDLDASDTNELFMRTNANGVYGQSAGNDKITSTNTVTGSGTYNITVFDQGMRNGYNNAAGADTKGHLDQDVVLIENADKDGTYNIKEMKYDNGVWAYEYEGKADIVDDGLNLTQVTTRAATQSSAQMAAQDASKIAAGAAVTLFGADETLMERLGDVRNSADDNDGVWAKYVGGKIKVDGLQGDNDYQYNGFAAGYDREIGSNWRIGLAGQYAKGDTSLTNGDGEIKTAAGALYGTWTGDKGHHVDIIAKVGKVDSETSAYGGTIAQKLDGDFGSTAISFAVEYGYRQDLNDGWFVEPMVRASYVHLGGDDYTVTTRDNTMSVTNDSMNSIVLRGGFLLGKTFAADSSVYLKAAVLHDFDGDINTHVSADGRSASYSDSIGGTAIEYGIGVNHKFNKDSSMYLDVERISGGDVTKNWGVNVGFRYSF
;
A
#
# COMPACT_ATOMS: atom_id res chain seq x y z
N MET A 1 4.76 -35.57 -7.27
CA MET A 1 5.50 -35.28 -8.51
C MET A 1 4.63 -34.32 -9.30
N CYS A 2 4.98 -33.03 -9.39
CA CYS A 2 4.16 -32.06 -10.14
C CYS A 2 4.39 -32.33 -11.63
N ILE A 3 3.42 -32.91 -12.29
CA ILE A 3 3.39 -33.03 -13.73
C ILE A 3 2.71 -31.76 -14.25
N ARG A 4 3.44 -30.96 -15.04
CA ARG A 4 2.86 -29.84 -15.81
C ARG A 4 2.61 -30.36 -17.21
N ASP A 5 1.40 -30.81 -17.47
CA ASP A 5 1.00 -31.23 -18.80
C ASP A 5 0.39 -30.03 -19.55
N ARG A 6 0.87 -29.80 -20.75
CA ARG A 6 0.39 -28.77 -21.66
C ARG A 6 0.11 -29.39 -23.02
N TYR A 7 -1.10 -29.18 -23.50
CA TYR A 7 -1.54 -29.62 -24.82
C TYR A 7 -1.77 -28.38 -25.68
N TYR A 8 -0.96 -28.24 -26.72
CA TYR A 8 -1.05 -27.11 -27.64
C TYR A 8 -1.31 -27.62 -29.07
N ALA A 9 -2.15 -26.87 -29.79
CA ALA A 9 -2.34 -27.05 -31.23
C ALA A 9 -2.03 -25.73 -31.96
N ALA A 10 -1.74 -25.81 -33.25
CA ALA A 10 -1.65 -24.60 -34.08
C ALA A 10 -3.03 -23.93 -34.21
N ASP A 11 -3.05 -22.62 -34.52
CA ASP A 11 -4.28 -21.89 -34.75
C ASP A 11 -5.22 -22.64 -35.70
N ASN A 12 -6.51 -22.74 -35.31
CA ASN A 12 -7.57 -23.52 -36.00
C ASN A 12 -7.37 -25.04 -36.00
N ALA A 13 -6.44 -25.60 -35.21
CA ALA A 13 -6.34 -27.05 -35.06
C ALA A 13 -7.15 -27.50 -33.85
N ALA A 14 -7.77 -28.70 -33.93
CA ALA A 14 -8.46 -29.32 -32.82
C ALA A 14 -7.50 -30.16 -31.99
N ILE A 15 -7.67 -30.11 -30.65
CA ILE A 15 -7.06 -31.07 -29.73
C ILE A 15 -8.12 -32.09 -29.39
N THR A 16 -7.82 -33.39 -29.63
CA THR A 16 -8.71 -34.49 -29.26
C THR A 16 -8.01 -35.38 -28.24
N VAL A 17 -8.65 -35.50 -27.07
CA VAL A 17 -8.22 -36.41 -26.01
C VAL A 17 -9.16 -37.61 -26.01
N SER A 18 -8.63 -38.82 -26.11
CA SER A 18 -9.48 -40.02 -26.16
C SER A 18 -8.96 -41.05 -25.18
N GLY A 19 -9.86 -41.64 -24.40
CA GLY A 19 -9.57 -42.79 -23.53
C GLY A 19 -9.18 -44.05 -24.32
N GLY A 20 -8.29 -44.85 -23.76
CA GLY A 20 -7.91 -46.15 -24.29
C GLY A 20 -8.82 -47.29 -23.82
N LYS A 21 -8.79 -48.45 -24.50
CA LYS A 21 -9.60 -49.64 -24.20
C LYS A 21 -9.26 -50.36 -22.89
N HIS A 22 -8.71 -49.73 -21.87
CA HIS A 22 -8.29 -50.42 -20.65
C HIS A 22 -9.00 -49.86 -19.42
N ALA A 23 -9.55 -50.74 -18.67
CA ALA A 23 -10.11 -50.76 -17.30
C ALA A 23 -10.79 -49.52 -16.70
N ASN A 24 -10.55 -48.30 -17.16
CA ASN A 24 -11.17 -47.08 -16.70
C ASN A 24 -11.54 -46.18 -17.88
N ASP A 25 -12.32 -46.51 -18.81
CA ASP A 25 -12.80 -45.82 -20.03
C ASP A 25 -12.90 -44.25 -19.98
N HIS A 26 -11.96 -43.61 -19.32
CA HIS A 26 -11.87 -42.15 -19.19
C HIS A 26 -11.07 -41.55 -20.34
N ALA A 27 -11.51 -40.45 -20.90
CA ALA A 27 -10.77 -39.67 -21.88
C ALA A 27 -9.56 -38.97 -21.22
N ALA A 28 -9.73 -38.51 -19.99
CA ALA A 28 -8.68 -37.98 -19.14
C ALA A 28 -8.93 -38.41 -17.68
N ASP A 29 -7.85 -38.70 -16.95
CA ASP A 29 -7.84 -39.02 -15.53
C ASP A 29 -6.58 -38.40 -14.96
N ILE A 30 -6.68 -37.20 -14.37
CA ILE A 30 -5.53 -36.37 -13.98
C ILE A 30 -5.66 -35.96 -12.52
N GLU A 31 -4.69 -36.41 -11.71
CA GLU A 31 -4.60 -36.09 -10.30
C GLU A 31 -3.45 -35.11 -10.04
N GLY A 32 -3.77 -33.95 -9.46
CA GLY A 32 -2.80 -32.92 -9.05
C GLY A 32 -2.17 -32.15 -10.22
N GLY A 33 -1.28 -31.22 -9.88
CA GLY A 33 -0.53 -30.41 -10.85
C GLY A 33 -1.35 -29.34 -11.56
N VAL A 34 -0.81 -28.82 -12.65
CA VAL A 34 -1.44 -27.80 -13.51
C VAL A 34 -1.53 -28.37 -14.93
N THR A 35 -2.74 -28.52 -15.42
CA THR A 35 -3.01 -28.99 -16.79
C THR A 35 -3.65 -27.87 -17.60
N THR A 36 -3.16 -27.65 -18.82
CA THR A 36 -3.69 -26.60 -19.71
C THR A 36 -4.00 -27.20 -21.08
N PHE A 37 -5.20 -26.94 -21.57
CA PHE A 37 -5.64 -27.24 -22.93
C PHE A 37 -5.86 -25.93 -23.68
N ASP A 38 -5.12 -25.77 -24.79
CA ASP A 38 -5.15 -24.57 -25.62
C ASP A 38 -5.09 -24.98 -27.10
N ALA A 39 -6.21 -24.87 -27.78
CA ALA A 39 -6.37 -25.13 -29.22
C ALA A 39 -6.43 -23.81 -30.04
N GLY A 40 -6.06 -22.67 -29.43
CA GLY A 40 -6.24 -21.36 -30.04
C GLY A 40 -7.72 -21.08 -30.31
N THR A 41 -8.08 -20.82 -31.57
CA THR A 41 -9.48 -20.67 -32.02
C THR A 41 -10.16 -22.01 -32.38
N GLY A 42 -9.48 -23.14 -32.17
CA GLY A 42 -10.02 -24.49 -32.37
C GLY A 42 -10.77 -24.97 -31.13
N THR A 43 -11.19 -26.24 -31.18
CA THR A 43 -11.95 -26.90 -30.10
C THR A 43 -11.13 -28.01 -29.46
N VAL A 44 -11.21 -28.11 -28.13
CA VAL A 44 -10.72 -29.25 -27.35
C VAL A 44 -11.85 -30.25 -27.21
N THR A 45 -11.65 -31.50 -27.60
CA THR A 45 -12.69 -32.52 -27.50
C THR A 45 -12.21 -33.69 -26.62
N PHE A 46 -12.95 -33.99 -25.57
CA PHE A 46 -12.80 -35.18 -24.77
C PHE A 46 -13.83 -36.22 -25.20
N ASN A 47 -13.38 -37.38 -25.61
CA ASN A 47 -14.26 -38.49 -26.03
C ASN A 47 -14.39 -39.49 -24.86
N GLY A 48 -15.38 -39.33 -24.00
CA GLY A 48 -15.60 -40.06 -22.78
C GLY A 48 -15.45 -39.21 -21.54
N THR A 49 -15.48 -39.81 -20.37
CA THR A 49 -15.37 -39.12 -19.08
C THR A 49 -14.01 -38.45 -18.93
N ALA A 50 -14.01 -37.18 -18.52
CA ALA A 50 -12.82 -36.42 -18.17
C ALA A 50 -12.83 -36.12 -16.66
N ASP A 51 -11.80 -36.57 -15.94
CA ASP A 51 -11.72 -36.55 -14.48
C ASP A 51 -10.48 -35.76 -14.03
N PHE A 52 -10.68 -34.75 -13.21
CA PHE A 52 -9.61 -33.88 -12.70
C PHE A 52 -9.74 -33.71 -11.18
N THR A 53 -8.70 -34.16 -10.47
CA THR A 53 -8.72 -34.22 -9.01
C THR A 53 -7.53 -33.47 -8.39
N ASN A 54 -7.80 -32.61 -7.39
CA ASN A 54 -6.79 -31.94 -6.55
C ASN A 54 -5.71 -31.14 -7.33
N GLY A 55 -6.07 -30.49 -8.43
CA GLY A 55 -5.15 -29.78 -9.31
C GLY A 55 -5.65 -28.41 -9.78
N THR A 56 -5.07 -27.96 -10.89
CA THR A 56 -5.54 -26.79 -11.64
C THR A 56 -5.75 -27.19 -13.09
N LEU A 57 -6.95 -26.94 -13.59
CA LEU A 57 -7.34 -27.17 -14.98
C LEU A 57 -7.56 -25.82 -15.67
N ASN A 58 -6.78 -25.54 -16.72
CA ASN A 58 -6.96 -24.36 -17.56
C ASN A 58 -7.53 -24.78 -18.91
N LEU A 59 -8.72 -24.31 -19.23
CA LEU A 59 -9.36 -24.46 -20.53
C LEU A 59 -9.34 -23.10 -21.24
N LYS A 60 -8.56 -23.00 -22.33
CA LYS A 60 -8.30 -21.75 -23.05
C LYS A 60 -9.00 -21.65 -24.39
N SER A 61 -9.69 -22.71 -24.80
CA SER A 61 -10.43 -22.80 -26.06
C SER A 61 -11.77 -23.49 -25.81
N ASP A 62 -12.73 -23.30 -26.69
CA ASP A 62 -14.00 -24.02 -26.62
C ASP A 62 -13.77 -25.50 -26.42
N THR A 63 -14.53 -26.10 -25.50
CA THR A 63 -14.29 -27.47 -25.05
C THR A 63 -15.58 -28.26 -25.09
N ASP A 64 -15.52 -29.46 -25.72
CA ASP A 64 -16.61 -30.42 -25.80
C ASP A 64 -16.22 -31.71 -25.08
N VAL A 65 -17.08 -32.21 -24.18
CA VAL A 65 -16.96 -33.50 -23.54
C VAL A 65 -18.09 -34.39 -24.08
N GLN A 66 -17.74 -35.35 -24.96
CA GLN A 66 -18.69 -36.11 -25.77
C GLN A 66 -18.74 -37.57 -25.35
N THR A 67 -19.95 -38.14 -25.40
CA THR A 67 -20.16 -39.58 -25.20
C THR A 67 -19.50 -40.39 -26.32
N LYS A 68 -18.76 -41.44 -25.96
CA LYS A 68 -18.14 -42.34 -26.90
C LYS A 68 -18.34 -43.80 -26.52
N GLU A 69 -18.97 -44.56 -27.40
CA GLU A 69 -19.28 -45.98 -27.21
C GLU A 69 -19.96 -46.27 -25.86
N ASN A 70 -19.24 -46.76 -24.86
CA ASN A 70 -19.75 -47.09 -23.52
C ASN A 70 -19.27 -46.12 -22.43
N SER A 71 -18.60 -45.01 -22.78
CA SER A 71 -18.13 -44.00 -21.86
C SER A 71 -19.00 -42.75 -21.99
N PRO A 72 -19.70 -42.33 -20.92
CA PRO A 72 -20.51 -41.10 -20.94
C PRO A 72 -19.60 -39.88 -21.12
N GLY A 73 -20.11 -38.85 -21.78
CA GLY A 73 -19.43 -37.56 -21.94
C GLY A 73 -19.56 -36.74 -20.68
N SER A 74 -18.97 -37.19 -19.57
CA SER A 74 -19.06 -36.56 -18.27
C SER A 74 -17.76 -35.81 -17.90
N LEU A 75 -17.90 -34.71 -17.13
CA LEU A 75 -16.80 -33.95 -16.59
C LEU A 75 -16.86 -33.98 -15.06
N ASP A 76 -15.86 -34.58 -14.44
CA ASP A 76 -15.77 -34.71 -12.99
C ASP A 76 -14.62 -33.82 -12.45
N ILE A 77 -14.96 -32.85 -11.61
CA ILE A 77 -14.04 -31.85 -11.04
C ILE A 77 -14.09 -31.95 -9.51
N SER A 78 -13.02 -32.46 -8.89
CA SER A 78 -12.94 -32.67 -7.45
C SER A 78 -11.71 -32.00 -6.84
N GLY A 79 -11.91 -31.13 -5.83
CA GLY A 79 -10.82 -30.38 -5.18
C GLY A 79 -9.94 -29.59 -6.15
N THR A 80 -10.47 -29.21 -7.30
CA THR A 80 -9.73 -28.67 -8.45
C THR A 80 -10.14 -27.23 -8.74
N ALA A 81 -9.17 -26.36 -9.04
CA ALA A 81 -9.42 -25.04 -9.60
C ALA A 81 -9.53 -25.13 -11.12
N MET A 82 -10.72 -24.90 -11.67
CA MET A 82 -10.97 -24.87 -13.12
C MET A 82 -11.05 -23.41 -13.60
N ASN A 83 -10.17 -23.06 -14.53
CA ASN A 83 -10.10 -21.73 -15.13
C ASN A 83 -10.57 -21.79 -16.58
N LEU A 84 -11.65 -21.06 -16.89
CA LEU A 84 -12.17 -20.88 -18.24
C LEU A 84 -11.66 -19.52 -18.73
N THR A 85 -10.73 -19.51 -19.68
CA THR A 85 -9.97 -18.29 -20.04
C THR A 85 -9.73 -18.16 -21.54
N ASP A 86 -9.11 -17.08 -21.96
CA ASP A 86 -8.69 -16.78 -23.34
C ASP A 86 -9.84 -16.90 -24.37
N ASN A 87 -9.70 -17.77 -25.35
CA ASN A 87 -10.64 -17.95 -26.46
C ASN A 87 -11.86 -18.83 -26.14
N LEU A 88 -11.96 -19.36 -24.92
CA LEU A 88 -13.10 -20.18 -24.54
C LEU A 88 -14.37 -19.31 -24.40
N ALA A 89 -15.38 -19.60 -25.17
CA ALA A 89 -16.74 -19.05 -25.00
C ALA A 89 -17.70 -20.09 -24.39
N ALA A 90 -17.52 -21.37 -24.71
CA ALA A 90 -18.38 -22.46 -24.23
C ALA A 90 -17.58 -23.70 -23.81
N LEU A 91 -17.99 -24.27 -22.69
CA LEU A 91 -17.70 -25.64 -22.27
C LEU A 91 -18.99 -26.44 -22.36
N THR A 92 -19.04 -27.43 -23.27
CA THR A 92 -20.20 -28.29 -23.50
C THR A 92 -19.94 -29.70 -23.01
N VAL A 93 -20.78 -30.21 -22.12
CA VAL A 93 -20.69 -31.56 -21.55
C VAL A 93 -21.99 -32.29 -21.89
N GLU A 94 -21.89 -33.39 -22.69
CA GLU A 94 -23.06 -34.08 -23.22
C GLU A 94 -23.88 -34.82 -22.15
N ASP A 95 -23.26 -35.28 -21.07
CA ASP A 95 -23.92 -36.01 -20.01
C ASP A 95 -23.97 -35.21 -18.71
N LYS A 96 -23.00 -35.40 -17.83
CA LYS A 96 -23.00 -34.83 -16.49
C LYS A 96 -21.75 -34.06 -16.15
N THR A 97 -21.90 -32.91 -15.50
CA THR A 97 -20.82 -32.22 -14.80
C THR A 97 -20.93 -32.44 -13.31
N THR A 98 -19.87 -32.94 -12.67
CA THR A 98 -19.79 -33.10 -11.21
C THR A 98 -18.81 -32.07 -10.64
N LEU A 99 -19.23 -31.34 -9.60
CA LEU A 99 -18.40 -30.41 -8.84
C LEU A 99 -18.33 -30.86 -7.38
N ALA A 100 -17.14 -31.14 -6.87
CA ALA A 100 -16.93 -31.61 -5.51
C ALA A 100 -15.80 -30.82 -4.82
N GLY A 101 -16.16 -29.85 -3.96
CA GLY A 101 -15.18 -29.02 -3.26
C GLY A 101 -14.25 -28.21 -4.19
N SER A 102 -14.77 -27.75 -5.30
CA SER A 102 -13.99 -27.19 -6.43
C SER A 102 -14.21 -25.69 -6.59
N THR A 103 -13.26 -25.03 -7.26
CA THR A 103 -13.34 -23.61 -7.61
C THR A 103 -13.43 -23.45 -9.12
N VAL A 104 -14.41 -22.69 -9.61
CA VAL A 104 -14.61 -22.42 -11.04
C VAL A 104 -14.50 -20.91 -11.29
N TYR A 105 -13.50 -20.52 -12.08
CA TYR A 105 -13.31 -19.16 -12.57
C TYR A 105 -13.78 -19.05 -14.02
N PHE A 106 -14.75 -18.18 -14.29
CA PHE A 106 -15.22 -17.88 -15.64
C PHE A 106 -14.36 -16.80 -16.33
N TYR A 107 -13.18 -16.49 -15.79
CA TYR A 107 -12.20 -15.54 -16.31
C TYR A 107 -10.81 -15.88 -15.75
N ASP A 108 -9.77 -15.31 -16.35
CA ASP A 108 -8.41 -15.39 -15.77
C ASP A 108 -8.32 -14.49 -14.53
N GLU A 109 -8.19 -15.08 -13.36
CA GLU A 109 -8.07 -14.36 -12.09
C GLU A 109 -6.88 -13.37 -12.08
N ASN A 110 -5.81 -13.70 -12.80
CA ASN A 110 -4.62 -12.87 -12.91
C ASN A 110 -4.74 -11.78 -14.00
N ASN A 111 -5.77 -11.85 -14.86
CA ASN A 111 -6.04 -10.88 -15.90
C ASN A 111 -7.17 -9.92 -15.48
N GLN A 112 -6.79 -8.84 -14.82
CA GLN A 112 -7.76 -7.85 -14.34
C GLN A 112 -8.55 -7.20 -15.48
N ALA A 113 -7.95 -7.03 -16.66
CA ALA A 113 -8.65 -6.48 -17.81
C ALA A 113 -9.77 -7.41 -18.30
N GLU A 114 -9.54 -8.71 -18.31
CA GLU A 114 -10.55 -9.71 -18.62
C GLU A 114 -11.69 -9.74 -17.61
N LYS A 115 -11.35 -9.67 -16.32
CA LYS A 115 -12.31 -9.67 -15.23
C LYS A 115 -13.32 -8.52 -15.31
N TYR A 116 -12.87 -7.31 -15.70
CA TYR A 116 -13.68 -6.11 -15.59
C TYR A 116 -14.04 -5.43 -16.92
N ASN A 117 -13.49 -5.85 -18.06
CA ASN A 117 -13.61 -5.13 -19.33
C ASN A 117 -14.12 -5.95 -20.50
N THR A 118 -14.44 -7.22 -20.33
CA THR A 118 -14.87 -8.06 -21.45
C THR A 118 -16.38 -8.12 -21.58
N ALA A 119 -16.84 -8.24 -22.84
CA ALA A 119 -18.21 -8.62 -23.19
C ALA A 119 -18.32 -10.12 -23.52
N ASP A 120 -17.20 -10.85 -23.50
CA ASP A 120 -17.10 -12.24 -23.88
C ASP A 120 -17.38 -13.12 -22.66
N TYR A 121 -18.68 -13.30 -22.35
CA TYR A 121 -19.12 -14.15 -21.27
C TYR A 121 -19.02 -15.61 -21.63
N ARG A 122 -18.81 -16.46 -20.61
CA ARG A 122 -18.62 -17.89 -20.77
C ARG A 122 -19.80 -18.68 -20.26
N THR A 123 -20.08 -19.79 -20.94
CA THR A 123 -21.15 -20.69 -20.57
C THR A 123 -20.63 -22.09 -20.36
N ILE A 124 -21.02 -22.72 -19.25
CA ILE A 124 -20.94 -24.18 -19.09
C ILE A 124 -22.33 -24.72 -19.43
N THR A 125 -22.42 -25.60 -20.42
CA THR A 125 -23.65 -26.30 -20.78
C THR A 125 -23.47 -27.79 -20.47
N THR A 126 -24.38 -28.35 -19.69
CA THR A 126 -24.36 -29.76 -19.28
C THR A 126 -25.77 -30.30 -19.28
N ASN A 127 -25.92 -31.62 -19.44
CA ASN A 127 -27.25 -32.24 -19.31
C ASN A 127 -27.70 -32.25 -17.84
N ASP A 128 -26.84 -32.78 -16.96
CA ASP A 128 -27.06 -32.77 -15.53
C ASP A 128 -25.86 -32.05 -14.82
N LEU A 129 -26.17 -31.32 -13.76
CA LEU A 129 -25.16 -30.74 -12.85
C LEU A 129 -25.31 -31.37 -11.47
N ASP A 130 -24.29 -32.03 -10.97
CA ASP A 130 -24.27 -32.67 -9.65
C ASP A 130 -23.20 -32.01 -8.77
N ALA A 131 -23.55 -31.65 -7.54
CA ALA A 131 -22.60 -31.01 -6.65
C ALA A 131 -22.58 -31.67 -5.26
N SER A 132 -21.34 -31.80 -4.75
CA SER A 132 -21.09 -32.15 -3.35
C SER A 132 -20.11 -31.14 -2.75
N ASP A 133 -20.00 -31.14 -1.41
CA ASP A 133 -19.14 -30.24 -0.67
C ASP A 133 -19.43 -28.75 -0.96
N THR A 134 -18.47 -27.89 -0.71
CA THR A 134 -18.57 -26.46 -0.97
C THR A 134 -17.81 -26.09 -2.22
N ASN A 135 -18.51 -25.55 -3.20
CA ASN A 135 -17.96 -25.11 -4.47
C ASN A 135 -17.95 -23.58 -4.56
N GLU A 136 -16.87 -23.00 -5.05
CA GLU A 136 -16.71 -21.57 -5.25
C GLU A 136 -16.83 -21.24 -6.75
N LEU A 137 -17.76 -20.35 -7.11
CA LEU A 137 -17.97 -19.88 -8.48
C LEU A 137 -17.65 -18.39 -8.56
N PHE A 138 -16.78 -18.02 -9.53
CA PHE A 138 -16.43 -16.64 -9.81
C PHE A 138 -16.92 -16.26 -11.20
N MET A 139 -17.97 -15.45 -11.26
CA MET A 139 -18.74 -15.14 -12.47
C MET A 139 -18.77 -13.63 -12.72
N ARG A 140 -18.90 -13.25 -13.98
CA ARG A 140 -19.00 -11.84 -14.42
C ARG A 140 -20.40 -11.57 -14.94
N THR A 141 -20.83 -10.31 -14.80
CA THR A 141 -22.07 -9.81 -15.43
C THR A 141 -21.92 -8.35 -15.85
N ASN A 142 -22.70 -7.96 -16.83
CA ASN A 142 -23.01 -6.60 -17.19
C ASN A 142 -24.54 -6.48 -17.30
N ALA A 143 -25.21 -6.62 -16.16
CA ALA A 143 -26.66 -6.73 -16.11
C ALA A 143 -27.37 -5.55 -16.80
N ASN A 144 -26.82 -4.34 -16.70
CA ASN A 144 -27.42 -3.11 -17.18
C ASN A 144 -26.84 -2.63 -18.52
N GLY A 145 -25.96 -3.41 -19.16
CA GLY A 145 -25.35 -3.04 -20.43
C GLY A 145 -24.53 -1.75 -20.37
N VAL A 146 -23.77 -1.52 -19.31
CA VAL A 146 -22.96 -0.32 -19.11
C VAL A 146 -21.67 -0.30 -19.96
N TYR A 147 -21.00 0.82 -20.04
CA TYR A 147 -19.75 1.02 -20.79
C TYR A 147 -19.84 0.76 -22.29
N GLY A 148 -21.05 0.97 -22.89
CA GLY A 148 -21.28 0.77 -24.33
C GLY A 148 -21.30 -0.69 -24.76
N GLN A 149 -21.39 -1.62 -23.81
CA GLN A 149 -21.46 -3.06 -24.05
C GLN A 149 -22.89 -3.58 -23.87
N SER A 150 -23.22 -4.67 -24.56
CA SER A 150 -24.50 -5.33 -24.38
C SER A 150 -24.61 -5.98 -23.01
N ALA A 151 -25.83 -6.06 -22.46
CA ALA A 151 -26.10 -6.85 -21.28
C ALA A 151 -25.76 -8.33 -21.51
N GLY A 152 -25.18 -8.97 -20.51
CA GLY A 152 -24.78 -10.37 -20.56
C GLY A 152 -24.13 -10.83 -19.25
N ASN A 153 -23.91 -12.13 -19.13
CA ASN A 153 -23.28 -12.72 -17.95
C ASN A 153 -22.67 -14.10 -18.23
N ASP A 154 -21.70 -14.48 -17.41
CA ASP A 154 -21.24 -15.86 -17.28
C ASP A 154 -22.38 -16.71 -16.66
N LYS A 155 -22.55 -17.96 -17.12
CA LYS A 155 -23.62 -18.83 -16.61
C LYS A 155 -23.33 -20.31 -16.72
N ILE A 156 -24.06 -21.08 -15.93
CA ILE A 156 -24.17 -22.54 -16.07
C ILE A 156 -25.58 -22.85 -16.56
N THR A 157 -25.68 -23.61 -17.64
CA THR A 157 -26.94 -24.11 -18.18
C THR A 157 -27.00 -25.62 -17.98
N SER A 158 -27.87 -26.09 -17.11
CA SER A 158 -28.25 -27.50 -17.02
C SER A 158 -29.52 -27.73 -17.85
N THR A 159 -29.50 -28.70 -18.76
CA THR A 159 -30.66 -28.95 -19.63
C THR A 159 -31.71 -29.83 -18.95
N ASN A 160 -31.31 -30.60 -17.94
CA ASN A 160 -32.24 -31.45 -17.16
C ASN A 160 -32.37 -30.98 -15.71
N THR A 161 -31.39 -31.37 -14.86
CA THR A 161 -31.47 -31.13 -13.41
C THR A 161 -30.15 -30.69 -12.83
N VAL A 162 -30.25 -29.88 -11.77
CA VAL A 162 -29.18 -29.64 -10.83
C VAL A 162 -29.48 -30.47 -9.59
N THR A 163 -28.52 -31.30 -9.17
CA THR A 163 -28.69 -32.24 -8.05
C THR A 163 -27.52 -32.15 -7.08
N GLY A 164 -27.62 -32.92 -6.00
CA GLY A 164 -26.57 -33.03 -5.00
C GLY A 164 -26.84 -32.18 -3.77
N SER A 165 -26.05 -32.41 -2.73
CA SER A 165 -26.14 -31.72 -1.43
C SER A 165 -25.10 -30.62 -1.25
N GLY A 166 -24.41 -30.23 -2.34
CA GLY A 166 -23.33 -29.23 -2.30
C GLY A 166 -23.84 -27.82 -2.05
N THR A 167 -22.94 -27.01 -1.53
CA THR A 167 -23.11 -25.58 -1.38
C THR A 167 -22.41 -24.86 -2.50
N TYR A 168 -23.07 -23.88 -3.10
CA TYR A 168 -22.46 -22.97 -4.07
C TYR A 168 -22.23 -21.61 -3.42
N ASN A 169 -20.98 -21.21 -3.28
CA ASN A 169 -20.61 -19.86 -2.93
C ASN A 169 -20.29 -19.10 -4.22
N ILE A 170 -21.04 -18.07 -4.53
CA ILE A 170 -20.98 -17.39 -5.81
C ILE A 170 -20.52 -15.95 -5.61
N THR A 171 -19.39 -15.59 -6.22
CA THR A 171 -18.91 -14.22 -6.31
C THR A 171 -19.22 -13.69 -7.70
N VAL A 172 -20.02 -12.62 -7.78
CA VAL A 172 -20.41 -12.03 -9.06
C VAL A 172 -19.77 -10.66 -9.21
N PHE A 173 -19.05 -10.44 -10.31
CA PHE A 173 -18.52 -9.13 -10.69
C PHE A 173 -19.45 -8.48 -11.72
N ASP A 174 -20.21 -7.50 -11.27
CA ASP A 174 -20.99 -6.66 -12.18
C ASP A 174 -20.17 -5.44 -12.62
N GLN A 175 -20.07 -5.20 -13.93
CA GLN A 175 -19.35 -4.05 -14.47
C GLN A 175 -19.90 -2.70 -13.98
N GLY A 176 -21.18 -2.63 -13.62
CA GLY A 176 -21.80 -1.45 -13.00
C GLY A 176 -21.13 -1.03 -11.68
N MET A 177 -20.49 -1.95 -10.96
CA MET A 177 -19.77 -1.67 -9.71
C MET A 177 -18.57 -0.73 -9.90
N ARG A 178 -17.97 -0.67 -11.09
CA ARG A 178 -16.76 0.12 -11.37
C ARG A 178 -16.91 1.60 -11.04
N ASN A 179 -18.11 2.17 -11.24
CA ASN A 179 -18.42 3.57 -10.97
C ASN A 179 -19.43 3.76 -9.85
N GLY A 180 -19.59 2.77 -8.95
CA GLY A 180 -20.57 2.84 -7.90
C GLY A 180 -22.00 2.99 -8.46
N TYR A 181 -22.27 2.38 -9.62
CA TYR A 181 -23.52 2.52 -10.37
C TYR A 181 -23.89 3.99 -10.66
N ASN A 182 -22.92 4.88 -10.85
CA ASN A 182 -23.10 6.30 -11.11
C ASN A 182 -24.12 6.99 -10.18
N ASN A 183 -24.10 6.64 -8.90
CA ASN A 183 -25.03 7.17 -7.88
C ASN A 183 -26.50 6.81 -8.05
N ALA A 184 -26.84 5.90 -8.90
CA ALA A 184 -28.18 5.34 -8.90
C ALA A 184 -28.39 4.53 -7.60
N ALA A 185 -28.56 5.21 -6.48
CA ALA A 185 -29.19 4.65 -5.31
C ALA A 185 -30.65 4.42 -5.70
N GLY A 186 -30.91 3.37 -6.46
CA GLY A 186 -32.26 2.96 -6.81
C GLY A 186 -32.95 2.57 -5.53
N ALA A 187 -33.98 3.30 -5.18
CA ALA A 187 -34.89 2.95 -4.10
C ALA A 187 -35.85 1.80 -4.52
N ASP A 188 -35.51 1.10 -5.60
CA ASP A 188 -36.33 -0.01 -6.07
C ASP A 188 -35.96 -1.35 -5.39
N THR A 189 -36.74 -2.34 -5.57
CA THR A 189 -36.59 -3.66 -4.94
C THR A 189 -35.40 -4.46 -5.48
N LYS A 190 -34.83 -4.06 -6.62
CA LYS A 190 -33.68 -4.72 -7.27
C LYS A 190 -32.35 -4.05 -6.96
N GLY A 191 -32.34 -2.93 -6.23
CA GLY A 191 -31.16 -2.15 -5.96
C GLY A 191 -30.63 -1.51 -7.25
N HIS A 192 -29.48 -1.98 -7.73
CA HIS A 192 -28.82 -1.43 -8.92
C HIS A 192 -29.10 -2.19 -10.21
N LEU A 193 -29.80 -3.33 -10.16
CA LEU A 193 -30.07 -4.12 -11.35
C LEU A 193 -31.33 -3.64 -12.06
N ASP A 194 -31.25 -3.46 -13.38
CA ASP A 194 -32.42 -3.16 -14.22
C ASP A 194 -33.26 -4.40 -14.48
N GLN A 195 -32.62 -5.59 -14.48
CA GLN A 195 -33.26 -6.88 -14.69
C GLN A 195 -32.60 -8.00 -13.88
N ASP A 196 -33.28 -9.12 -13.70
CA ASP A 196 -32.68 -10.30 -13.08
C ASP A 196 -31.67 -10.95 -14.03
N VAL A 197 -30.62 -11.55 -13.44
CA VAL A 197 -29.51 -12.18 -14.17
C VAL A 197 -29.48 -13.66 -13.83
N VAL A 198 -29.68 -14.53 -14.80
CA VAL A 198 -29.63 -15.98 -14.61
C VAL A 198 -28.18 -16.44 -14.46
N LEU A 199 -27.82 -16.97 -13.29
CA LEU A 199 -26.51 -17.53 -12.99
C LEU A 199 -26.44 -19.03 -13.26
N ILE A 200 -27.49 -19.78 -12.87
CA ILE A 200 -27.60 -21.23 -13.09
C ILE A 200 -29.04 -21.51 -13.57
N GLU A 201 -29.18 -22.06 -14.76
CA GLU A 201 -30.45 -22.54 -15.29
C GLU A 201 -30.83 -23.90 -14.68
N ASN A 202 -32.11 -24.17 -14.46
CA ASN A 202 -32.67 -25.38 -13.83
C ASN A 202 -32.04 -25.69 -12.45
N ALA A 203 -31.77 -24.64 -11.67
CA ALA A 203 -31.17 -24.76 -10.34
C ALA A 203 -32.09 -25.55 -9.39
N ASP A 204 -31.49 -26.40 -8.54
CA ASP A 204 -32.21 -27.15 -7.51
C ASP A 204 -32.85 -26.19 -6.49
N LYS A 205 -34.15 -26.33 -6.27
CA LYS A 205 -34.93 -25.51 -5.31
C LYS A 205 -34.50 -25.76 -3.86
N ASP A 206 -33.98 -26.93 -3.57
CA ASP A 206 -33.48 -27.33 -2.25
C ASP A 206 -31.97 -27.11 -2.11
N GLY A 207 -31.29 -26.61 -3.16
CA GLY A 207 -29.86 -26.29 -3.18
C GLY A 207 -29.48 -25.11 -2.27
N THR A 208 -28.26 -25.08 -1.82
CA THR A 208 -27.73 -23.99 -1.00
C THR A 208 -26.85 -23.07 -1.86
N TYR A 209 -27.32 -21.84 -2.05
CA TYR A 209 -26.63 -20.83 -2.87
C TYR A 209 -26.37 -19.58 -2.05
N ASN A 210 -25.09 -19.21 -1.90
CA ASN A 210 -24.64 -18.06 -1.14
C ASN A 210 -23.98 -17.05 -2.07
N ILE A 211 -24.56 -15.88 -2.24
CA ILE A 211 -23.89 -14.78 -2.91
C ILE A 211 -22.90 -14.14 -1.92
N LYS A 212 -21.62 -14.11 -2.28
CA LYS A 212 -20.57 -13.51 -1.46
C LYS A 212 -20.62 -12.00 -1.56
N GLU A 213 -20.21 -11.34 -0.48
CA GLU A 213 -19.95 -9.89 -0.50
C GLU A 213 -18.85 -9.57 -1.52
N MET A 214 -19.04 -8.49 -2.24
CA MET A 214 -18.12 -8.04 -3.28
C MET A 214 -17.56 -6.67 -2.92
N LYS A 215 -16.27 -6.47 -3.21
CA LYS A 215 -15.60 -5.19 -3.03
C LYS A 215 -15.04 -4.72 -4.36
N TYR A 216 -15.20 -3.44 -4.62
CA TYR A 216 -14.61 -2.82 -5.79
C TYR A 216 -13.97 -1.48 -5.44
N ASP A 217 -12.69 -1.35 -5.73
CA ASP A 217 -11.92 -0.11 -5.62
C ASP A 217 -11.58 0.38 -7.03
N ASN A 218 -12.20 1.49 -7.45
CA ASN A 218 -11.95 2.09 -8.75
C ASN A 218 -10.72 3.02 -8.77
N GLY A 219 -9.94 3.01 -7.69
CA GLY A 219 -8.79 3.84 -7.47
C GLY A 219 -9.13 5.06 -6.59
N VAL A 220 -10.16 5.83 -6.92
CA VAL A 220 -10.55 7.04 -6.18
C VAL A 220 -11.65 6.79 -5.15
N TRP A 221 -12.49 5.78 -5.36
CA TRP A 221 -13.50 5.32 -4.41
C TRP A 221 -13.52 3.81 -4.31
N ALA A 222 -13.78 3.28 -3.12
CA ALA A 222 -13.99 1.86 -2.87
C ALA A 222 -15.39 1.61 -2.30
N TYR A 223 -16.00 0.51 -2.72
CA TYR A 223 -17.37 0.14 -2.35
C TYR A 223 -17.44 -1.32 -1.95
N GLU A 224 -18.31 -1.59 -0.99
CA GLU A 224 -18.77 -2.93 -0.64
C GLU A 224 -20.19 -3.10 -1.18
N TYR A 225 -20.44 -4.23 -1.84
CA TYR A 225 -21.73 -4.58 -2.41
C TYR A 225 -22.26 -5.87 -1.80
N GLU A 226 -23.56 -5.93 -1.64
CA GLU A 226 -24.30 -7.13 -1.27
C GLU A 226 -25.18 -7.57 -2.43
N GLY A 227 -25.02 -8.84 -2.85
CA GLY A 227 -25.86 -9.48 -3.84
C GLY A 227 -26.89 -10.38 -3.19
N LYS A 228 -28.05 -10.50 -3.82
CA LYS A 228 -29.09 -11.47 -3.46
C LYS A 228 -29.47 -12.28 -4.67
N ALA A 229 -29.55 -13.58 -4.52
CA ALA A 229 -30.09 -14.47 -5.56
C ALA A 229 -31.31 -15.25 -5.04
N ASP A 230 -32.25 -15.45 -5.92
CA ASP A 230 -33.47 -16.22 -5.66
C ASP A 230 -33.72 -17.19 -6.81
N ILE A 231 -34.44 -18.28 -6.55
CA ILE A 231 -34.90 -19.19 -7.61
C ILE A 231 -36.14 -18.58 -8.25
N VAL A 232 -36.03 -18.24 -9.53
CA VAL A 232 -37.10 -17.66 -10.35
C VAL A 232 -37.20 -18.46 -11.66
N ASP A 233 -38.38 -18.94 -12.04
CA ASP A 233 -38.61 -19.71 -13.26
C ASP A 233 -37.62 -20.86 -13.48
N ASP A 234 -37.38 -21.65 -12.42
CA ASP A 234 -36.43 -22.77 -12.36
C ASP A 234 -34.94 -22.39 -12.52
N GLY A 235 -34.60 -21.10 -12.52
CA GLY A 235 -33.21 -20.61 -12.55
C GLY A 235 -32.79 -19.93 -11.24
N LEU A 236 -31.52 -20.06 -10.88
CA LEU A 236 -30.89 -19.21 -9.86
C LEU A 236 -30.59 -17.85 -10.48
N ASN A 237 -31.30 -16.84 -10.06
CA ASN A 237 -31.16 -15.48 -10.59
C ASN A 237 -30.54 -14.56 -9.54
N LEU A 238 -29.55 -13.76 -9.93
CA LEU A 238 -29.16 -12.59 -9.18
C LEU A 238 -30.26 -11.54 -9.33
N THR A 239 -31.02 -11.31 -8.26
CA THR A 239 -32.22 -10.47 -8.26
C THR A 239 -31.98 -9.08 -7.70
N GLN A 240 -30.88 -8.89 -6.96
CA GLN A 240 -30.54 -7.63 -6.34
C GLN A 240 -29.02 -7.48 -6.17
N VAL A 241 -28.53 -6.26 -6.41
CA VAL A 241 -27.20 -5.81 -6.00
C VAL A 241 -27.34 -4.44 -5.35
N THR A 242 -26.88 -4.30 -4.11
CA THR A 242 -26.98 -3.03 -3.37
C THR A 242 -25.61 -2.60 -2.86
N THR A 243 -25.36 -1.29 -2.85
CA THR A 243 -24.19 -0.71 -2.18
C THR A 243 -24.41 -0.79 -0.67
N ARG A 244 -23.56 -1.51 0.04
CA ARG A 244 -23.60 -1.68 1.49
C ARG A 244 -22.85 -0.58 2.23
N ALA A 245 -21.63 -0.30 1.78
CA ALA A 245 -20.78 0.72 2.36
C ALA A 245 -19.86 1.34 1.30
N ALA A 246 -19.48 2.62 1.51
CA ALA A 246 -18.30 3.19 0.89
C ALA A 246 -17.12 3.02 1.86
N THR A 247 -16.00 2.54 1.36
CA THR A 247 -14.76 2.34 2.13
C THR A 247 -13.64 3.21 1.55
N GLN A 248 -12.53 3.28 2.25
CA GLN A 248 -11.38 4.04 1.78
C GLN A 248 -10.74 3.36 0.58
N SER A 249 -10.49 4.12 -0.49
CA SER A 249 -9.83 3.61 -1.70
C SER A 249 -8.31 3.62 -1.58
N SER A 250 -7.66 2.91 -2.50
CA SER A 250 -6.20 2.88 -2.58
C SER A 250 -5.57 4.26 -2.77
N ALA A 251 -6.18 5.14 -3.59
CA ALA A 251 -5.68 6.51 -3.78
C ALA A 251 -5.84 7.36 -2.52
N GLN A 252 -6.95 7.20 -1.80
CA GLN A 252 -7.18 7.90 -0.53
C GLN A 252 -6.18 7.47 0.53
N MET A 253 -5.90 6.18 0.65
CA MET A 253 -4.88 5.64 1.56
C MET A 253 -3.48 6.12 1.19
N ALA A 254 -3.13 6.08 -0.10
CA ALA A 254 -1.84 6.58 -0.58
C ALA A 254 -1.65 8.08 -0.31
N ALA A 255 -2.70 8.90 -0.47
CA ALA A 255 -2.65 10.33 -0.17
C ALA A 255 -2.43 10.60 1.32
N GLN A 256 -3.08 9.85 2.20
CA GLN A 256 -2.85 9.97 3.65
C GLN A 256 -1.44 9.53 4.05
N ASP A 257 -0.96 8.40 3.54
CA ASP A 257 0.40 7.92 3.82
C ASP A 257 1.46 8.92 3.32
N ALA A 258 1.25 9.51 2.14
CA ALA A 258 2.13 10.55 1.61
C ALA A 258 2.17 11.81 2.50
N SER A 259 1.03 12.27 2.98
CA SER A 259 0.94 13.41 3.91
C SER A 259 1.64 13.09 5.23
N LYS A 260 1.42 11.92 5.77
CA LYS A 260 1.99 11.47 7.04
C LYS A 260 3.51 11.35 7.00
N ILE A 261 4.05 10.78 5.93
CA ILE A 261 5.51 10.65 5.79
C ILE A 261 6.19 12.01 5.50
N ALA A 262 5.54 12.92 4.77
CA ALA A 262 6.03 14.28 4.57
C ALA A 262 6.05 15.07 5.89
N ALA A 263 5.04 14.92 6.73
CA ALA A 263 4.99 15.49 8.07
C ALA A 263 6.12 14.93 8.97
N GLY A 264 6.33 13.62 8.95
CA GLY A 264 7.44 12.96 9.65
C GLY A 264 8.83 13.47 9.19
N ALA A 265 9.01 13.67 7.88
CA ALA A 265 10.22 14.27 7.33
C ALA A 265 10.40 15.74 7.78
N ALA A 266 9.30 16.51 7.81
CA ALA A 266 9.33 17.90 8.29
C ALA A 266 9.75 17.97 9.78
N VAL A 267 9.13 17.20 10.65
CA VAL A 267 9.47 17.16 12.08
C VAL A 267 10.92 16.73 12.29
N THR A 268 11.37 15.72 11.55
CA THR A 268 12.75 15.23 11.65
C THR A 268 13.78 16.26 11.19
N LEU A 269 13.59 16.90 10.03
CA LEU A 269 14.61 17.74 9.39
C LEU A 269 14.51 19.21 9.80
N PHE A 270 13.37 19.68 10.30
CA PHE A 270 13.17 21.06 10.72
C PHE A 270 13.18 21.22 12.24
N GLY A 271 12.84 20.18 13.00
CA GLY A 271 12.44 20.39 14.38
C GLY A 271 13.24 19.73 15.47
N ALA A 272 12.78 18.57 15.88
CA ALA A 272 13.00 18.07 17.23
C ALA A 272 14.41 17.56 17.53
N ASP A 273 15.11 17.08 16.51
CA ASP A 273 16.28 16.22 16.70
C ASP A 273 17.60 16.96 16.67
N GLU A 274 17.62 18.20 16.20
CA GLU A 274 18.87 18.93 15.96
C GLU A 274 19.30 19.73 17.18
N THR A 275 20.10 19.12 18.03
CA THR A 275 20.69 19.77 19.21
C THR A 275 21.89 20.65 18.82
N LEU A 276 22.36 21.47 19.81
CA LEU A 276 23.56 22.26 19.63
C LEU A 276 24.76 21.39 19.19
N MET A 277 24.96 20.24 19.85
CA MET A 277 26.08 19.33 19.56
C MET A 277 26.01 18.76 18.16
N GLU A 278 24.84 18.46 17.67
CA GLU A 278 24.60 17.91 16.33
C GLU A 278 24.71 18.96 15.23
N ARG A 279 24.71 20.23 15.55
CA ARG A 279 24.85 21.33 14.61
C ARG A 279 26.25 21.92 14.58
N LEU A 280 26.82 22.22 15.73
CA LEU A 280 28.08 22.94 15.85
C LEU A 280 29.23 22.14 16.46
N GLY A 281 28.95 20.95 17.03
CA GLY A 281 29.87 20.27 17.92
C GLY A 281 30.05 21.04 19.24
N ASP A 282 31.07 20.72 19.98
CA ASP A 282 31.33 21.40 21.25
C ASP A 282 32.06 22.76 21.02
N VAL A 283 31.26 23.80 20.74
CA VAL A 283 31.77 25.17 20.50
C VAL A 283 32.28 25.86 21.75
N ARG A 284 31.98 25.35 22.95
CA ARG A 284 32.40 25.93 24.24
C ARG A 284 33.93 25.89 24.44
N ASN A 285 34.56 24.93 23.81
CA ASN A 285 36.01 24.75 23.86
C ASN A 285 36.75 25.50 22.72
N SER A 286 36.05 26.26 21.90
CA SER A 286 36.65 27.16 20.93
C SER A 286 37.20 28.38 21.71
N ALA A 287 38.41 28.29 22.20
CA ALA A 287 39.06 29.44 22.80
C ALA A 287 39.33 30.45 21.69
N ASP A 288 38.95 31.68 21.93
CA ASP A 288 39.13 32.90 21.15
C ASP A 288 37.90 33.34 20.34
N ASP A 289 37.67 34.64 20.34
CA ASP A 289 36.66 35.47 19.70
C ASP A 289 36.60 35.34 18.16
N ASN A 290 36.46 34.13 17.61
CA ASN A 290 36.61 33.88 16.19
C ASN A 290 35.29 33.57 15.49
N ASP A 291 35.10 34.21 14.36
CA ASP A 291 34.10 33.85 13.37
C ASP A 291 34.30 32.39 12.92
N GLY A 292 33.26 31.69 12.48
CA GLY A 292 33.40 30.32 12.05
C GLY A 292 32.52 29.95 10.88
N VAL A 293 33.01 29.04 10.08
CA VAL A 293 32.20 28.33 9.07
C VAL A 293 32.14 26.87 9.43
N TRP A 294 31.02 26.27 9.13
CA TRP A 294 30.82 24.85 9.36
C TRP A 294 30.04 24.21 8.20
N ALA A 295 30.27 22.93 7.99
CA ALA A 295 29.46 22.10 7.11
C ALA A 295 29.22 20.77 7.76
N LYS A 296 28.04 20.19 7.53
CA LYS A 296 27.70 18.85 8.01
C LYS A 296 26.99 18.04 6.95
N TYR A 297 27.20 16.74 6.99
CA TYR A 297 26.38 15.73 6.37
C TYR A 297 25.36 15.22 7.39
N VAL A 298 24.14 15.03 6.94
CA VAL A 298 23.08 14.39 7.70
C VAL A 298 22.51 13.23 6.89
N GLY A 299 22.34 12.09 7.51
CA GLY A 299 21.72 10.94 6.86
C GLY A 299 20.94 10.13 7.87
N GLY A 300 19.88 9.48 7.42
CA GLY A 300 19.06 8.70 8.32
C GLY A 300 17.95 7.93 7.62
N LYS A 301 17.30 7.10 8.41
CA LYS A 301 16.09 6.41 8.01
C LYS A 301 15.05 6.57 9.12
N ILE A 302 13.94 7.21 8.77
CA ILE A 302 12.75 7.24 9.62
C ILE A 302 11.73 6.23 9.12
N LYS A 303 10.86 5.81 10.01
CA LYS A 303 9.71 4.98 9.79
C LYS A 303 8.50 5.68 10.38
N VAL A 304 7.45 5.75 9.62
CA VAL A 304 6.18 6.37 10.01
C VAL A 304 5.09 5.32 9.87
N ASP A 305 4.30 5.12 10.91
CA ASP A 305 3.18 4.20 10.86
C ASP A 305 2.17 4.65 9.81
N GLY A 306 1.91 3.80 8.80
CA GLY A 306 0.97 4.06 7.71
C GLY A 306 -0.33 3.28 7.87
N LEU A 307 -1.30 3.55 7.01
CA LEU A 307 -2.62 2.91 7.04
C LEU A 307 -2.60 1.44 6.60
N GLN A 308 -1.65 1.08 5.75
CA GLN A 308 -1.51 -0.28 5.20
C GLN A 308 -0.23 -0.97 5.67
N GLY A 309 0.52 -0.33 6.55
CA GLY A 309 1.82 -0.80 7.04
C GLY A 309 2.77 0.35 7.26
N ASP A 310 4.00 0.03 7.58
CA ASP A 310 5.00 1.04 7.88
C ASP A 310 5.56 1.68 6.60
N ASN A 311 5.59 3.00 6.58
CA ASN A 311 6.20 3.79 5.53
C ASN A 311 7.62 4.21 5.94
N ASP A 312 8.59 4.00 5.08
CA ASP A 312 9.98 4.35 5.31
C ASP A 312 10.39 5.61 4.52
N TYR A 313 11.23 6.46 5.12
CA TYR A 313 11.93 7.55 4.42
C TYR A 313 13.42 7.48 4.74
N GLN A 314 14.23 7.22 3.72
CA GLN A 314 15.69 7.19 3.86
C GLN A 314 16.29 8.41 3.16
N TYR A 315 16.94 9.28 3.94
CA TYR A 315 17.41 10.56 3.46
C TYR A 315 18.91 10.74 3.61
N ASN A 316 19.45 11.62 2.74
CA ASN A 316 20.80 12.13 2.78
C ASN A 316 20.75 13.64 2.54
N GLY A 317 21.57 14.39 3.24
CA GLY A 317 21.57 15.83 3.11
C GLY A 317 22.86 16.48 3.58
N PHE A 318 22.94 17.77 3.30
CA PHE A 318 24.03 18.62 3.72
C PHE A 318 23.46 19.92 4.29
N ALA A 319 24.15 20.43 5.32
CA ALA A 319 23.94 21.77 5.81
C ALA A 319 25.28 22.50 5.93
N ALA A 320 25.26 23.82 5.74
CA ALA A 320 26.43 24.65 5.92
C ALA A 320 26.01 26.00 6.51
N GLY A 321 26.86 26.58 7.33
CA GLY A 321 26.58 27.82 7.98
C GLY A 321 27.83 28.65 8.30
N TYR A 322 27.57 29.89 8.66
CA TYR A 322 28.50 30.84 9.17
C TYR A 322 27.97 31.43 10.46
N ASP A 323 28.82 31.57 11.44
CA ASP A 323 28.48 32.26 12.68
C ASP A 323 29.60 33.20 13.14
N ARG A 324 29.16 34.16 13.93
CA ARG A 324 29.98 35.19 14.49
C ARG A 324 29.75 35.33 15.97
N GLU A 325 30.82 35.53 16.73
CA GLU A 325 30.73 35.87 18.13
C GLU A 325 30.35 37.34 18.32
N ILE A 326 29.39 37.60 19.22
CA ILE A 326 28.92 38.93 19.57
C ILE A 326 29.01 39.11 21.09
N GLY A 327 29.95 39.97 21.52
CA GLY A 327 30.33 40.07 22.93
C GLY A 327 31.03 38.77 23.38
N SER A 328 31.06 38.51 24.67
CA SER A 328 31.77 37.39 25.27
C SER A 328 31.01 36.08 25.36
N ASN A 329 29.72 36.09 25.06
CA ASN A 329 28.82 34.96 25.41
C ASN A 329 27.90 34.52 24.28
N TRP A 330 27.69 35.33 23.25
CA TRP A 330 26.75 35.04 22.19
C TRP A 330 27.46 34.68 20.88
N ARG A 331 26.99 33.66 20.21
CA ARG A 331 27.33 33.30 18.85
C ARG A 331 26.06 33.31 18.01
N ILE A 332 26.02 34.13 16.95
CA ILE A 332 24.86 34.26 16.07
C ILE A 332 25.28 33.82 14.67
N GLY A 333 24.44 33.04 14.00
CA GLY A 333 24.74 32.51 12.69
C GLY A 333 23.54 32.34 11.78
N LEU A 334 23.88 32.06 10.54
CA LEU A 334 22.92 31.67 9.50
C LEU A 334 23.39 30.36 8.84
N ALA A 335 22.43 29.58 8.35
CA ALA A 335 22.71 28.31 7.68
C ALA A 335 21.74 28.04 6.55
N GLY A 336 22.17 27.19 5.61
CA GLY A 336 21.35 26.55 4.61
C GLY A 336 21.41 25.05 4.77
N GLN A 337 20.30 24.37 4.51
CA GLN A 337 20.18 22.92 4.57
C GLN A 337 19.43 22.41 3.34
N TYR A 338 19.89 21.28 2.80
CA TYR A 338 19.21 20.52 1.77
C TYR A 338 19.28 19.05 2.11
N ALA A 339 18.17 18.34 2.01
CA ALA A 339 18.14 16.89 2.10
C ALA A 339 17.17 16.32 1.06
N LYS A 340 17.47 15.11 0.62
CA LYS A 340 16.70 14.35 -0.35
C LYS A 340 16.69 12.89 0.09
N GLY A 341 15.58 12.21 -0.11
CA GLY A 341 15.48 10.80 0.21
C GLY A 341 14.35 10.11 -0.50
N ASP A 342 14.46 8.80 -0.55
CA ASP A 342 13.46 7.92 -1.12
C ASP A 342 12.49 7.46 -0.04
N THR A 343 11.21 7.35 -0.38
CA THR A 343 10.17 6.80 0.48
C THR A 343 9.73 5.43 -0.05
N SER A 344 9.44 4.52 0.87
CA SER A 344 8.76 3.27 0.54
C SER A 344 7.39 3.30 1.19
N LEU A 345 6.34 3.21 0.39
CA LEU A 345 4.95 3.06 0.80
C LEU A 345 4.55 1.59 0.71
N THR A 346 3.47 1.18 1.33
CA THR A 346 3.00 -0.21 1.29
C THR A 346 2.81 -0.74 -0.14
N ASN A 347 2.26 0.10 -1.03
CA ASN A 347 1.99 -0.26 -2.42
C ASN A 347 2.70 0.66 -3.43
N GLY A 348 3.87 1.21 -3.06
CA GLY A 348 4.55 2.15 -3.96
C GLY A 348 5.81 2.73 -3.37
N ASP A 349 6.30 3.75 -4.03
CA ASP A 349 7.50 4.49 -3.68
C ASP A 349 7.31 5.99 -3.91
N GLY A 350 8.32 6.76 -3.51
CA GLY A 350 8.32 8.19 -3.74
C GLY A 350 9.63 8.83 -3.36
N GLU A 351 9.68 10.14 -3.48
CA GLU A 351 10.84 10.95 -3.16
C GLU A 351 10.40 12.18 -2.36
N ILE A 352 11.13 12.50 -1.28
CA ILE A 352 10.93 13.75 -0.55
C ILE A 352 12.22 14.56 -0.61
N LYS A 353 12.08 15.84 -0.97
CA LYS A 353 13.13 16.85 -0.98
C LYS A 353 12.82 17.91 0.06
N THR A 354 13.81 18.35 0.81
CA THR A 354 13.70 19.47 1.74
C THR A 354 14.80 20.48 1.50
N ALA A 355 14.45 21.75 1.57
CA ALA A 355 15.40 22.84 1.50
C ALA A 355 15.03 23.90 2.55
N ALA A 356 15.98 24.34 3.37
CA ALA A 356 15.72 25.30 4.43
C ALA A 356 16.84 26.32 4.60
N GLY A 357 16.46 27.53 4.98
CA GLY A 357 17.34 28.54 5.57
C GLY A 357 17.10 28.61 7.08
N ALA A 358 18.16 28.88 7.85
CA ALA A 358 18.09 28.98 9.30
C ALA A 358 18.83 30.21 9.82
N LEU A 359 18.28 30.78 10.91
CA LEU A 359 18.96 31.73 11.78
C LEU A 359 19.08 31.08 13.16
N TYR A 360 20.23 31.22 13.80
CA TYR A 360 20.46 30.66 15.12
C TYR A 360 21.28 31.56 16.01
N GLY A 361 21.12 31.39 17.32
CA GLY A 361 21.93 32.05 18.33
C GLY A 361 22.22 31.10 19.48
N THR A 362 23.49 31.01 19.86
CA THR A 362 23.94 30.20 20.98
C THR A 362 24.55 31.11 22.03
N TRP A 363 24.02 31.08 23.25
CA TRP A 363 24.59 31.73 24.40
C TRP A 363 25.35 30.70 25.25
N THR A 364 26.57 31.02 25.61
CA THR A 364 27.42 30.22 26.50
C THR A 364 27.71 31.02 27.76
N GLY A 365 27.19 30.56 28.90
CA GLY A 365 27.37 31.23 30.19
C GLY A 365 28.51 30.65 31.01
N ASP A 366 28.83 31.33 32.09
CA ASP A 366 29.79 30.82 33.07
C ASP A 366 29.33 29.48 33.65
N LYS A 367 30.27 28.62 34.02
CA LYS A 367 30.02 27.36 34.70
C LYS A 367 29.25 26.30 33.87
N GLY A 368 29.33 26.36 32.55
CA GLY A 368 28.82 25.33 31.65
C GLY A 368 27.36 25.45 31.24
N HIS A 369 26.68 26.54 31.56
CA HIS A 369 25.33 26.83 31.07
C HIS A 369 25.36 27.20 29.59
N HIS A 370 24.38 26.76 28.82
CA HIS A 370 24.14 27.25 27.47
C HIS A 370 22.65 27.33 27.14
N VAL A 371 22.33 28.24 26.24
CA VAL A 371 21.02 28.35 25.60
C VAL A 371 21.23 28.40 24.11
N ASP A 372 20.49 27.56 23.38
CA ASP A 372 20.51 27.55 21.93
C ASP A 372 19.12 27.87 21.38
N ILE A 373 19.06 28.75 20.38
CA ILE A 373 17.82 29.18 19.75
C ILE A 373 17.99 29.03 18.24
N ILE A 374 17.06 28.41 17.56
CA ILE A 374 17.07 28.28 16.11
C ILE A 374 15.68 28.51 15.52
N ALA A 375 15.66 29.21 14.40
CA ALA A 375 14.47 29.37 13.56
C ALA A 375 14.83 28.94 12.13
N LYS A 376 13.96 28.12 11.52
CA LYS A 376 14.13 27.66 10.13
C LYS A 376 12.89 27.99 9.33
N VAL A 377 13.10 28.24 8.03
CA VAL A 377 12.01 28.33 7.03
C VAL A 377 12.47 27.61 5.77
N GLY A 378 11.58 26.87 5.15
CA GLY A 378 11.92 26.12 3.96
C GLY A 378 10.73 25.44 3.31
N LYS A 379 11.05 24.45 2.48
CA LYS A 379 10.06 23.66 1.74
C LYS A 379 10.28 22.16 1.96
N VAL A 380 9.17 21.44 1.86
CA VAL A 380 9.09 19.99 1.81
C VAL A 380 8.30 19.65 0.54
N ASP A 381 8.97 19.11 -0.47
CA ASP A 381 8.38 18.67 -1.73
C ASP A 381 8.30 17.13 -1.72
N SER A 382 7.14 16.56 -1.98
CA SER A 382 6.87 15.12 -1.98
C SER A 382 6.31 14.69 -3.33
N GLU A 383 6.93 13.70 -3.95
CA GLU A 383 6.47 13.03 -5.17
C GLU A 383 6.22 11.56 -4.79
N THR A 384 5.03 11.03 -5.07
CA THR A 384 4.66 9.65 -4.75
C THR A 384 4.04 8.95 -5.93
N SER A 385 4.32 7.66 -6.04
CA SER A 385 3.79 6.76 -7.05
C SER A 385 3.42 5.45 -6.40
N ALA A 386 2.13 5.12 -6.35
CA ALA A 386 1.63 3.90 -5.76
C ALA A 386 0.84 3.07 -6.78
N TYR A 387 0.56 1.82 -6.44
CA TYR A 387 -0.29 0.94 -7.23
C TYR A 387 -1.45 0.47 -6.37
N GLY A 388 -2.65 0.56 -6.89
CA GLY A 388 -3.84 0.17 -6.13
C GLY A 388 -5.09 0.09 -6.97
N GLY A 389 -6.19 -0.18 -6.29
CA GLY A 389 -7.48 -0.42 -6.91
C GLY A 389 -7.69 -1.90 -7.23
N THR A 390 -8.94 -2.29 -7.45
CA THR A 390 -9.30 -3.67 -7.84
C THR A 390 -8.69 -4.04 -9.20
N ILE A 391 -8.62 -3.07 -10.10
CA ILE A 391 -7.75 -3.17 -11.29
C ILE A 391 -6.49 -2.40 -10.93
N ALA A 392 -5.40 -3.10 -10.70
CA ALA A 392 -4.13 -2.48 -10.35
C ALA A 392 -3.78 -1.35 -11.33
N GLN A 393 -3.76 -0.13 -10.83
CA GLN A 393 -3.46 1.07 -11.61
C GLN A 393 -2.47 1.95 -10.86
N LYS A 394 -1.73 2.73 -11.62
CA LYS A 394 -0.78 3.68 -11.07
C LYS A 394 -1.52 4.89 -10.48
N LEU A 395 -1.07 5.34 -9.31
CA LEU A 395 -1.62 6.44 -8.53
C LEU A 395 -0.49 7.44 -8.31
N ASP A 396 -0.42 8.48 -9.12
CA ASP A 396 0.63 9.50 -9.03
C ASP A 396 0.11 10.75 -8.33
N GLY A 397 0.88 11.25 -7.38
CA GLY A 397 0.58 12.49 -6.67
C GLY A 397 1.85 13.23 -6.27
N ASP A 398 1.84 14.55 -6.43
CA ASP A 398 2.93 15.43 -6.04
C ASP A 398 2.39 16.67 -5.33
N PHE A 399 3.06 17.06 -4.26
CA PHE A 399 2.73 18.27 -3.50
C PHE A 399 3.95 18.90 -2.84
N GLY A 400 3.83 20.19 -2.49
CA GLY A 400 4.94 20.94 -1.90
C GLY A 400 4.48 21.93 -0.84
N SER A 401 4.89 21.69 0.40
CA SER A 401 4.49 22.48 1.56
C SER A 401 5.62 23.36 2.08
N THR A 402 5.25 24.54 2.60
CA THR A 402 6.20 25.40 3.33
C THR A 402 6.29 24.95 4.79
N ALA A 403 7.52 24.75 5.28
CA ALA A 403 7.78 24.42 6.67
C ALA A 403 8.45 25.62 7.40
N ILE A 404 7.98 25.89 8.62
CA ILE A 404 8.57 26.89 9.52
C ILE A 404 8.81 26.19 10.86
N SER A 405 9.98 26.42 11.46
CA SER A 405 10.25 25.87 12.79
C SER A 405 10.95 26.86 13.70
N PHE A 406 10.76 26.65 14.99
CA PHE A 406 11.44 27.37 16.06
C PHE A 406 11.75 26.42 17.19
N ALA A 407 12.98 26.48 17.73
CA ALA A 407 13.33 25.69 18.88
C ALA A 407 14.24 26.46 19.86
N VAL A 408 14.11 26.09 21.14
CA VAL A 408 14.96 26.57 22.23
C VAL A 408 15.44 25.38 23.03
N GLU A 409 16.75 25.31 23.25
CA GLU A 409 17.39 24.33 24.11
C GLU A 409 18.11 25.03 25.26
N TYR A 410 18.00 24.48 26.45
CA TYR A 410 18.82 24.83 27.58
C TYR A 410 19.57 23.60 28.07
N GLY A 411 20.87 23.72 28.28
CA GLY A 411 21.68 22.68 28.86
C GLY A 411 22.67 23.24 29.88
N TYR A 412 23.12 22.30 30.73
CA TYR A 412 24.10 22.58 31.77
C TYR A 412 25.14 21.48 31.82
N ARG A 413 26.39 21.81 31.39
CA ARG A 413 27.50 20.88 31.50
C ARG A 413 28.16 20.99 32.86
N GLN A 414 28.20 19.87 33.55
CA GLN A 414 28.96 19.72 34.79
C GLN A 414 30.14 18.80 34.55
N ASP A 415 31.34 19.36 34.64
CA ASP A 415 32.57 18.58 34.60
C ASP A 415 32.77 17.86 35.93
N LEU A 416 33.17 16.59 35.85
CA LEU A 416 33.43 15.66 36.94
C LEU A 416 34.94 15.36 36.99
N ASN A 417 35.35 14.52 37.92
CA ASN A 417 36.75 14.09 38.03
C ASN A 417 37.21 13.28 36.79
N ASP A 418 38.48 13.29 36.49
CA ASP A 418 39.16 12.50 35.44
C ASP A 418 38.64 12.75 34.03
N GLY A 419 38.13 13.99 33.75
CA GLY A 419 37.66 14.39 32.45
C GLY A 419 36.25 13.93 32.10
N TRP A 420 35.55 13.28 33.04
CA TRP A 420 34.13 12.95 32.85
C TRP A 420 33.28 14.20 32.93
N PHE A 421 32.15 14.20 32.23
CA PHE A 421 31.13 15.25 32.34
C PHE A 421 29.72 14.67 32.18
N VAL A 422 28.76 15.35 32.74
CA VAL A 422 27.34 15.11 32.52
C VAL A 422 26.69 16.43 32.10
N GLU A 423 25.78 16.36 31.14
CA GLU A 423 25.10 17.52 30.58
C GLU A 423 23.60 17.24 30.43
N PRO A 424 22.82 17.51 31.47
CA PRO A 424 21.37 17.51 31.35
C PRO A 424 20.93 18.64 30.41
N MET A 425 19.88 18.38 29.59
CA MET A 425 19.32 19.33 28.66
C MET A 425 17.81 19.18 28.55
N VAL A 426 17.16 20.29 28.22
CA VAL A 426 15.74 20.34 27.84
C VAL A 426 15.59 21.19 26.59
N ARG A 427 14.79 20.72 25.65
CA ARG A 427 14.48 21.42 24.40
C ARG A 427 12.99 21.44 24.16
N ALA A 428 12.48 22.59 23.75
CA ALA A 428 11.15 22.76 23.20
C ALA A 428 11.27 23.17 21.74
N SER A 429 10.55 22.52 20.87
CA SER A 429 10.52 22.83 19.43
C SER A 429 9.08 22.88 18.93
N TYR A 430 8.89 23.75 17.95
CA TYR A 430 7.65 23.91 17.20
C TYR A 430 7.96 23.80 15.73
N VAL A 431 7.18 23.00 15.01
CA VAL A 431 7.21 22.89 13.55
C VAL A 431 5.82 23.13 13.01
N HIS A 432 5.69 24.02 12.04
CA HIS A 432 4.50 24.23 11.24
C HIS A 432 4.78 23.79 9.81
N LEU A 433 4.00 22.85 9.31
CA LEU A 433 3.96 22.46 7.90
C LEU A 433 2.69 23.01 7.29
N GLY A 434 2.82 23.85 6.27
CA GLY A 434 1.68 24.45 5.56
C GLY A 434 0.86 23.38 4.84
N GLY A 435 -0.42 23.66 4.65
CA GLY A 435 -1.28 22.82 3.82
C GLY A 435 -0.94 22.95 2.33
N ASP A 436 -1.45 22.01 1.54
CA ASP A 436 -1.32 22.03 0.09
C ASP A 436 -2.52 21.37 -0.60
N ASP A 437 -2.81 21.84 -1.82
CA ASP A 437 -3.83 21.29 -2.71
C ASP A 437 -3.16 20.63 -3.91
N TYR A 438 -3.47 19.37 -4.16
CA TYR A 438 -2.92 18.63 -5.30
C TYR A 438 -3.92 17.63 -5.87
N THR A 439 -3.52 16.91 -6.90
CA THR A 439 -4.33 15.86 -7.50
C THR A 439 -3.59 14.53 -7.52
N VAL A 440 -4.32 13.47 -7.19
CA VAL A 440 -3.89 12.09 -7.47
C VAL A 440 -4.55 11.65 -8.75
N THR A 441 -3.74 11.29 -9.74
CA THR A 441 -4.21 10.82 -11.04
C THR A 441 -4.12 9.31 -11.10
N THR A 442 -5.21 8.69 -11.50
CA THR A 442 -5.29 7.26 -11.85
C THR A 442 -5.43 7.12 -13.36
N ARG A 443 -5.43 5.90 -13.88
CA ARG A 443 -5.62 5.68 -15.32
C ARG A 443 -6.92 6.30 -15.88
N ASP A 444 -8.00 6.20 -15.11
CA ASP A 444 -9.35 6.54 -15.59
C ASP A 444 -9.98 7.73 -14.83
N ASN A 445 -9.40 8.13 -13.68
CA ASN A 445 -9.99 9.12 -12.78
C ASN A 445 -8.94 10.07 -12.19
N THR A 446 -9.41 11.19 -11.67
CA THR A 446 -8.59 12.16 -10.91
C THR A 446 -9.27 12.46 -9.59
N MET A 447 -8.51 12.46 -8.51
CA MET A 447 -8.95 12.83 -7.17
C MET A 447 -8.23 14.10 -6.74
N SER A 448 -8.98 15.11 -6.33
CA SER A 448 -8.42 16.28 -5.67
C SER A 448 -8.16 15.96 -4.20
N VAL A 449 -7.01 16.39 -3.71
CA VAL A 449 -6.57 16.22 -2.32
C VAL A 449 -6.21 17.59 -1.75
N THR A 450 -6.73 17.89 -0.57
CA THR A 450 -6.36 19.04 0.23
C THR A 450 -5.81 18.55 1.55
N ASN A 451 -4.55 18.85 1.83
CA ASN A 451 -3.95 18.64 3.15
C ASN A 451 -4.05 19.92 3.96
N ASP A 452 -4.60 19.85 5.16
CA ASP A 452 -4.56 20.95 6.09
C ASP A 452 -3.13 21.20 6.59
N SER A 453 -2.88 22.38 7.14
CA SER A 453 -1.62 22.64 7.82
C SER A 453 -1.50 21.80 9.10
N MET A 454 -0.29 21.31 9.37
CA MET A 454 0.04 20.54 10.55
C MET A 454 0.96 21.34 11.49
N ASN A 455 0.77 21.17 12.78
CA ASN A 455 1.67 21.66 13.82
C ASN A 455 2.24 20.47 14.60
N SER A 456 3.47 20.61 15.05
CA SER A 456 4.14 19.68 15.96
C SER A 456 4.79 20.48 17.07
N ILE A 457 4.54 20.11 18.33
CA ILE A 457 5.11 20.73 19.52
C ILE A 457 5.81 19.65 20.32
N VAL A 458 7.14 19.58 20.20
CA VAL A 458 7.93 18.55 20.88
C VAL A 458 8.67 19.12 22.08
N LEU A 459 8.48 18.47 23.23
CA LEU A 459 9.34 18.65 24.39
C LEU A 459 10.31 17.45 24.49
N ARG A 460 11.60 17.76 24.55
CA ARG A 460 12.68 16.78 24.70
C ARG A 460 13.43 17.07 26.00
N GLY A 461 13.57 16.04 26.84
CA GLY A 461 14.37 16.08 28.06
C GLY A 461 15.37 14.94 28.10
N GLY A 462 16.64 15.25 28.33
CA GLY A 462 17.68 14.22 28.28
C GLY A 462 18.99 14.65 28.89
N PHE A 463 20.02 13.87 28.62
CA PHE A 463 21.37 14.17 29.05
C PHE A 463 22.43 13.58 28.11
N LEU A 464 23.61 14.20 28.13
CA LEU A 464 24.85 13.61 27.64
C LEU A 464 25.71 13.15 28.84
N LEU A 465 26.32 11.98 28.72
CA LEU A 465 27.34 11.49 29.63
C LEU A 465 28.60 11.22 28.82
N GLY A 466 29.67 11.96 29.08
CA GLY A 466 30.86 11.86 28.25
C GLY A 466 32.15 11.95 28.99
N LYS A 467 33.23 11.79 28.24
CA LYS A 467 34.60 11.92 28.73
C LYS A 467 35.43 12.75 27.77
N THR A 468 36.04 13.80 28.29
CA THR A 468 37.06 14.61 27.59
C THR A 468 38.44 13.98 27.76
N PHE A 469 39.17 13.90 26.68
CA PHE A 469 40.53 13.40 26.65
C PHE A 469 41.44 14.38 25.86
N ALA A 470 42.64 14.01 25.49
CA ALA A 470 43.65 14.91 24.93
C ALA A 470 43.12 15.93 23.90
N ALA A 471 43.62 17.18 23.95
CA ALA A 471 43.28 18.28 23.05
C ALA A 471 41.80 18.67 22.95
N ASP A 472 41.09 18.62 24.09
CA ASP A 472 39.65 18.96 24.17
C ASP A 472 38.72 18.10 23.29
N SER A 473 39.15 16.89 22.97
CA SER A 473 38.36 15.90 22.29
C SER A 473 37.51 15.12 23.28
N SER A 474 36.29 14.74 22.89
CA SER A 474 35.36 14.03 23.78
C SER A 474 34.58 12.92 23.06
N VAL A 475 34.21 11.93 23.82
CA VAL A 475 33.21 10.93 23.44
C VAL A 475 32.06 11.03 24.42
N TYR A 476 30.82 10.86 23.94
CA TYR A 476 29.65 10.92 24.81
C TYR A 476 28.58 9.92 24.37
N LEU A 477 27.79 9.51 25.33
CA LEU A 477 26.50 8.84 25.15
C LEU A 477 25.40 9.87 25.36
N LYS A 478 24.34 9.79 24.59
CA LYS A 478 23.13 10.57 24.77
C LYS A 478 21.91 9.70 25.03
N ALA A 479 21.00 10.19 25.86
CA ALA A 479 19.70 9.60 26.08
C ALA A 479 18.70 10.70 26.36
N ALA A 480 17.51 10.61 25.77
CA ALA A 480 16.42 11.56 25.95
C ALA A 480 15.05 10.89 25.83
N VAL A 481 14.06 11.53 26.38
CA VAL A 481 12.63 11.25 26.15
C VAL A 481 12.07 12.45 25.38
N LEU A 482 11.31 12.16 24.34
CA LEU A 482 10.61 13.15 23.54
C LEU A 482 9.10 12.91 23.65
N HIS A 483 8.33 13.97 23.65
CA HIS A 483 6.88 13.88 23.52
C HIS A 483 6.39 14.99 22.59
N ASP A 484 5.70 14.58 21.52
CA ASP A 484 4.97 15.50 20.65
C ASP A 484 3.53 15.61 21.14
N PHE A 485 3.11 16.83 21.47
CA PHE A 485 1.80 17.17 22.04
C PHE A 485 0.75 17.48 20.97
N ASP A 486 1.14 17.54 19.72
CA ASP A 486 0.30 17.86 18.57
C ASP A 486 0.66 16.85 17.44
N GLY A 487 0.59 17.22 16.21
CA GLY A 487 0.96 16.34 15.08
C GLY A 487 -0.25 15.83 14.31
N ASP A 488 -1.41 16.45 14.53
CA ASP A 488 -2.64 16.10 13.82
C ASP A 488 -2.53 16.44 12.33
N ILE A 489 -2.91 15.48 11.49
CA ILE A 489 -2.90 15.57 10.04
C ILE A 489 -4.31 15.36 9.52
N ASN A 490 -4.84 16.33 8.77
CA ASN A 490 -6.15 16.21 8.14
C ASN A 490 -6.00 16.24 6.62
N THR A 491 -6.58 15.25 5.96
CA THR A 491 -6.59 15.11 4.51
C THR A 491 -8.03 15.08 4.02
N HIS A 492 -8.37 15.98 3.11
CA HIS A 492 -9.67 16.06 2.48
C HIS A 492 -9.53 15.62 1.01
N VAL A 493 -10.42 14.76 0.58
CA VAL A 493 -10.40 14.22 -0.79
C VAL A 493 -11.73 14.46 -1.48
N SER A 494 -11.68 14.71 -2.78
CA SER A 494 -12.89 14.83 -3.59
C SER A 494 -12.69 14.28 -5.00
N ALA A 495 -13.67 13.53 -5.48
CA ALA A 495 -13.74 13.01 -6.84
C ALA A 495 -15.19 12.68 -7.19
N ASP A 496 -15.59 12.82 -8.44
CA ASP A 496 -16.92 12.46 -8.94
C ASP A 496 -18.09 13.08 -8.16
N GLY A 497 -17.94 14.32 -7.69
CA GLY A 497 -18.95 15.04 -6.93
C GLY A 497 -19.15 14.54 -5.49
N ARG A 498 -18.26 13.72 -4.98
CA ARG A 498 -18.22 13.20 -3.58
C ARG A 498 -16.98 13.72 -2.88
N SER A 499 -17.03 13.74 -1.55
CA SER A 499 -15.90 14.11 -0.71
C SER A 499 -15.83 13.22 0.53
N ALA A 500 -14.62 13.06 1.05
CA ALA A 500 -14.34 12.43 2.34
C ALA A 500 -13.24 13.19 3.05
N SER A 501 -13.19 13.05 4.39
CA SER A 501 -12.17 13.69 5.23
C SER A 501 -11.61 12.65 6.18
N TYR A 502 -10.30 12.68 6.36
CA TYR A 502 -9.56 11.74 7.19
C TYR A 502 -8.67 12.51 8.14
N SER A 503 -8.55 12.02 9.36
CA SER A 503 -7.66 12.56 10.39
C SER A 503 -6.71 11.47 10.85
N ASP A 504 -5.44 11.83 11.03
CA ASP A 504 -4.38 10.97 11.54
C ASP A 504 -3.42 11.80 12.40
N SER A 505 -2.38 11.22 12.95
CA SER A 505 -1.39 11.92 13.76
C SER A 505 0.01 11.32 13.57
N ILE A 506 1.04 12.13 13.85
CA ILE A 506 2.43 11.71 13.99
C ILE A 506 2.96 11.96 15.42
N GLY A 507 2.08 12.25 16.37
CA GLY A 507 2.43 12.55 17.75
C GLY A 507 2.90 11.36 18.58
N GLY A 508 3.06 11.58 19.86
CA GLY A 508 3.36 10.51 20.80
C GLY A 508 4.67 10.64 21.55
N THR A 509 5.01 9.59 22.29
CA THR A 509 6.21 9.55 23.14
C THR A 509 7.26 8.61 22.57
N ALA A 510 8.49 9.10 22.46
CA ALA A 510 9.63 8.34 21.97
C ALA A 510 10.84 8.47 22.91
N ILE A 511 11.76 7.51 22.78
CA ILE A 511 13.05 7.48 23.46
C ILE A 511 14.14 7.61 22.42
N GLU A 512 15.05 8.55 22.63
CA GLU A 512 16.25 8.75 21.85
C GLU A 512 17.47 8.24 22.62
N TYR A 513 18.38 7.61 21.90
CA TYR A 513 19.69 7.22 22.41
C TYR A 513 20.73 7.23 21.28
N GLY A 514 21.96 7.53 21.66
CA GLY A 514 23.04 7.65 20.67
C GLY A 514 24.43 7.74 21.29
N ILE A 515 25.40 7.82 20.41
CA ILE A 515 26.81 8.01 20.74
C ILE A 515 27.40 9.07 19.83
N GLY A 516 28.24 9.94 20.39
CA GLY A 516 28.93 10.94 19.60
C GLY A 516 30.39 11.09 20.00
N VAL A 517 31.14 11.63 19.06
CA VAL A 517 32.56 11.97 19.20
C VAL A 517 32.78 13.38 18.70
N ASN A 518 33.48 14.18 19.46
CA ASN A 518 33.98 15.49 19.04
C ASN A 518 35.51 15.48 19.12
N HIS A 519 36.18 15.85 18.03
CA HIS A 519 37.61 15.86 17.93
C HIS A 519 38.10 17.22 17.45
N LYS A 520 38.99 17.82 18.25
CA LYS A 520 39.66 19.09 17.91
C LYS A 520 41.06 18.78 17.35
N PHE A 521 41.25 19.09 16.07
CA PHE A 521 42.55 18.90 15.39
C PHE A 521 43.59 19.94 15.82
N ASN A 522 43.13 21.16 15.97
CA ASN A 522 43.94 22.30 16.41
C ASN A 522 42.97 23.39 16.97
N LYS A 523 43.51 24.57 17.31
CA LYS A 523 42.71 25.66 17.86
C LYS A 523 41.59 26.16 16.93
N ASP A 524 41.73 25.97 15.61
CA ASP A 524 40.86 26.56 14.60
C ASP A 524 39.93 25.51 13.94
N SER A 525 40.22 24.23 14.08
CA SER A 525 39.45 23.19 13.37
C SER A 525 39.03 22.02 14.25
N SER A 526 37.78 21.63 14.10
CA SER A 526 37.16 20.49 14.77
C SER A 526 36.23 19.70 13.86
N MET A 527 36.02 18.46 14.21
CA MET A 527 35.07 17.55 13.57
C MET A 527 34.24 16.84 14.64
N TYR A 528 33.02 16.56 14.32
CA TYR A 528 32.17 15.73 15.16
C TYR A 528 31.46 14.66 14.34
N LEU A 529 31.13 13.57 15.01
CA LEU A 529 30.31 12.47 14.52
C LEU A 529 29.28 12.14 15.60
N ASP A 530 28.04 12.02 15.21
CA ASP A 530 26.95 11.59 16.06
C ASP A 530 26.15 10.50 15.35
N VAL A 531 25.81 9.44 16.07
CA VAL A 531 24.97 8.34 15.61
C VAL A 531 23.86 8.12 16.63
N GLU A 532 22.63 8.07 16.16
CA GLU A 532 21.46 8.03 17.01
C GLU A 532 20.35 7.12 16.51
N ARG A 533 19.45 6.79 17.42
CA ARG A 533 18.20 6.12 17.17
C ARG A 533 17.09 6.73 18.03
N ILE A 534 15.87 6.84 17.44
CA ILE A 534 14.66 7.20 18.15
C ILE A 534 13.67 6.04 18.01
N SER A 535 13.06 5.64 19.11
CA SER A 535 12.14 4.50 19.17
C SER A 535 10.90 4.84 19.99
N GLY A 536 9.73 4.53 19.49
CA GLY A 536 8.43 4.86 20.08
C GLY A 536 7.78 6.06 19.36
N GLY A 537 6.49 6.30 19.64
CA GLY A 537 5.68 7.26 18.88
C GLY A 537 5.39 6.78 17.46
N ASP A 538 4.66 7.57 16.70
CA ASP A 538 4.26 7.26 15.33
C ASP A 538 5.40 7.51 14.32
N VAL A 539 6.39 8.33 14.70
CA VAL A 539 7.63 8.56 13.94
C VAL A 539 8.81 7.98 14.69
N THR A 540 9.49 7.01 14.11
CA THR A 540 10.71 6.42 14.65
C THR A 540 11.89 6.72 13.75
N LYS A 541 13.07 6.93 14.32
CA LYS A 541 14.33 7.07 13.56
C LYS A 541 15.14 5.78 13.77
N ASN A 542 15.14 4.92 12.75
CA ASN A 542 15.83 3.63 12.83
C ASN A 542 17.35 3.82 12.99
N TRP A 543 17.88 4.80 12.33
CA TRP A 543 19.23 5.30 12.49
C TRP A 543 19.34 6.74 11.98
N GLY A 544 20.20 7.50 12.58
CA GLY A 544 20.61 8.83 12.13
C GLY A 544 22.11 8.97 12.28
N VAL A 545 22.74 9.68 11.36
CA VAL A 545 24.17 10.00 11.37
C VAL A 545 24.36 11.47 11.02
N ASN A 546 25.10 12.17 11.86
CA ASN A 546 25.54 13.53 11.63
C ASN A 546 27.08 13.57 11.64
N VAL A 547 27.68 14.08 10.58
CA VAL A 547 29.14 14.28 10.50
C VAL A 547 29.39 15.72 10.14
N GLY A 548 30.02 16.47 11.02
CA GLY A 548 30.26 17.89 10.80
C GLY A 548 31.72 18.27 10.97
N PHE A 549 32.10 19.30 10.25
CA PHE A 549 33.41 19.97 10.33
C PHE A 549 33.20 21.45 10.55
N ARG A 550 34.01 22.03 11.44
CA ARG A 550 34.01 23.44 11.75
C ARG A 550 35.42 24.01 11.60
N TYR A 551 35.52 25.20 11.03
CA TYR A 551 36.73 25.99 10.96
C TYR A 551 36.46 27.39 11.50
N SER A 552 37.23 27.81 12.48
CA SER A 552 37.18 29.13 13.11
C SER A 552 38.38 29.98 12.67
N PHE A 553 38.21 31.29 12.44
CA PHE A 553 39.25 32.18 11.94
C PHE A 553 39.14 33.60 12.46
#